data_8474d444b818049aae20f7d22e92d94b
#
_entry.id   8474d444b818049aae20f7d22e92d94b
#
_cell.length_a   1.000
_cell.length_b   1.000
_cell.length_c   1.000
_cell.angle_alpha   90.00
_cell.angle_beta   90.00
_cell.angle_gamma   90.00
#
_symmetry.space_group_name_H-M   'P 1'
#
loop_
_entity.id
_entity.type
_entity.pdbx_description
1 polymer ?
#
loop_
_entity_poly.entity_id
_entity_poly.type
_entity_poly.pdbx_seq_one_letter_code
_entity_poly.pdbx_strand_id
1 'polypeptide(L)'
;EISKFNRDQLCTIAAIIVMVICCIGFQLDTGLFAFVAASVLILLGCADEKEAIKSIPWGTLVFICGVRALINVIKKLGGIDLISNFLTGLMTEKTATPILAATSGILSWVSSTTGVVMPALFPIAADVAAEFAGSVNFVELISTVVATSFAAAISPLSTGGAIIMSSYSAARETSNEEMNKMFKQLFLLSVANVALNLTLSALGMFNLFGLFY
;
A
#
# COMPACT_ATOMS: atom_id res chain seq x y z
N GLU A 1 -34.03 9.11 -8.36
CA GLU A 1 -34.29 9.91 -7.15
C GLU A 1 -33.06 9.82 -6.25
N ILE A 2 -32.46 10.96 -5.95
CA ILE A 2 -31.35 11.01 -4.98
C ILE A 2 -31.99 10.87 -3.61
N SER A 3 -31.86 9.70 -2.98
CA SER A 3 -32.38 9.47 -1.63
C SER A 3 -31.58 10.33 -0.63
N LYS A 4 -32.32 11.00 0.28
CA LYS A 4 -31.67 11.76 1.37
C LYS A 4 -30.88 10.82 2.28
N PHE A 5 -29.73 11.27 2.76
CA PHE A 5 -28.93 10.52 3.72
C PHE A 5 -29.75 10.14 4.95
N ASN A 6 -29.66 8.88 5.35
CA ASN A 6 -30.23 8.37 6.59
C ASN A 6 -29.42 8.90 7.79
N ARG A 7 -30.02 8.93 8.98
CA ARG A 7 -29.37 9.34 10.23
C ARG A 7 -28.04 8.60 10.46
N ASP A 8 -28.03 7.30 10.25
CA ASP A 8 -26.86 6.45 10.48
C ASP A 8 -25.71 6.76 9.52
N GLN A 9 -26.04 7.04 8.26
CA GLN A 9 -25.07 7.50 7.26
C GLN A 9 -24.48 8.88 7.64
N LEU A 10 -25.32 9.79 8.15
CA LEU A 10 -24.87 11.12 8.57
C LEU A 10 -23.95 11.04 9.79
N CYS A 11 -24.27 10.19 10.77
CA CYS A 11 -23.42 9.91 11.93
C CYS A 11 -22.08 9.31 11.52
N THR A 12 -22.08 8.38 10.57
CA THR A 12 -20.85 7.76 10.05
C THR A 12 -19.96 8.78 9.34
N ILE A 13 -20.55 9.63 8.48
CA ILE A 13 -19.81 10.70 7.79
C ILE A 13 -19.22 11.69 8.82
N ALA A 14 -20.02 12.09 9.82
CA ALA A 14 -19.54 12.99 10.87
C ALA A 14 -18.38 12.36 11.67
N ALA A 15 -18.47 11.08 12.02
CA ALA A 15 -17.41 10.37 12.71
C ALA A 15 -16.11 10.29 11.88
N ILE A 16 -16.21 10.08 10.56
CA ILE A 16 -15.06 10.09 9.65
C ILE A 16 -14.42 11.48 9.60
N ILE A 17 -15.23 12.55 9.46
CA ILE A 17 -14.72 13.93 9.42
C ILE A 17 -14.01 14.27 10.73
N VAL A 18 -14.62 13.96 11.88
CA VAL A 18 -14.01 14.19 13.19
C VAL A 18 -12.70 13.39 13.32
N MET A 19 -12.68 12.14 12.88
CA MET A 19 -11.47 11.32 12.87
C MET A 19 -10.35 11.98 12.06
N VAL A 20 -10.64 12.44 10.84
CA VAL A 20 -9.64 13.10 9.98
C VAL A 20 -9.11 14.37 10.64
N ILE A 21 -9.99 15.21 11.18
CA ILE A 21 -9.59 16.46 11.87
C ILE A 21 -8.72 16.15 13.10
N CYS A 22 -9.11 15.17 13.91
CA CYS A 22 -8.35 14.79 15.11
C CYS A 22 -7.00 14.17 14.77
N CYS A 23 -6.94 13.29 13.77
CA CYS A 23 -5.68 12.67 13.35
C CYS A 23 -4.69 13.67 12.77
N ILE A 24 -5.16 14.63 11.94
CA ILE A 24 -4.30 15.64 11.34
C ILE A 24 -3.96 16.76 12.35
N GLY A 25 -4.94 17.24 13.10
CA GLY A 25 -4.76 18.38 14.01
C GLY A 25 -4.01 18.05 15.29
N PHE A 26 -4.24 16.87 15.86
CA PHE A 26 -3.66 16.43 17.13
C PHE A 26 -2.62 15.30 16.96
N GLN A 27 -2.32 14.89 15.73
CA GLN A 27 -1.39 13.79 15.41
C GLN A 27 -1.69 12.49 16.17
N LEU A 28 -2.97 12.19 16.38
CA LEU A 28 -3.43 10.98 17.05
C LEU A 28 -3.25 9.76 16.13
N ASP A 29 -3.02 8.60 16.75
CA ASP A 29 -2.97 7.33 16.03
C ASP A 29 -4.30 7.04 15.33
N THR A 30 -4.26 6.94 14.01
CA THR A 30 -5.45 6.76 13.16
C THR A 30 -6.19 5.46 13.46
N GLY A 31 -5.45 4.37 13.75
CA GLY A 31 -6.04 3.07 14.03
C GLY A 31 -6.78 3.06 15.36
N LEU A 32 -6.16 3.62 16.39
CA LEU A 32 -6.79 3.72 17.72
C LEU A 32 -8.03 4.61 17.67
N PHE A 33 -7.93 5.76 16.99
CA PHE A 33 -9.06 6.68 16.90
C PHE A 33 -10.21 6.11 16.04
N ALA A 34 -9.90 5.39 14.96
CA ALA A 34 -10.90 4.69 14.15
C ALA A 34 -11.65 3.63 14.96
N PHE A 35 -10.92 2.89 15.82
CA PHE A 35 -11.54 1.91 16.72
C PHE A 35 -12.50 2.57 17.73
N VAL A 36 -12.08 3.69 18.33
CA VAL A 36 -12.94 4.49 19.23
C VAL A 36 -14.17 5.02 18.50
N ALA A 37 -14.00 5.59 17.29
CA ALA A 37 -15.09 6.11 16.48
C ALA A 37 -16.11 5.00 16.11
N ALA A 38 -15.64 3.83 15.71
CA ALA A 38 -16.50 2.67 15.43
C ALA A 38 -17.26 2.21 16.68
N SER A 39 -16.60 2.16 17.84
CA SER A 39 -17.23 1.82 19.11
C SER A 39 -18.33 2.80 19.49
N VAL A 40 -18.10 4.10 19.31
CA VAL A 40 -19.10 5.15 19.56
C VAL A 40 -20.31 4.99 18.61
N LEU A 41 -20.09 4.72 17.32
CA LEU A 41 -21.17 4.49 16.36
C LEU A 41 -22.06 3.29 16.73
N ILE A 42 -21.46 2.21 17.23
CA ILE A 42 -22.18 1.04 17.74
C ILE A 42 -23.00 1.42 18.98
N LEU A 43 -22.42 2.13 19.94
CA LEU A 43 -23.10 2.59 21.16
C LEU A 43 -24.27 3.55 20.87
N LEU A 44 -24.16 4.36 19.82
CA LEU A 44 -25.22 5.26 19.36
C LEU A 44 -26.32 4.53 18.57
N GLY A 45 -26.16 3.22 18.34
CA GLY A 45 -27.11 2.41 17.58
C GLY A 45 -27.12 2.70 16.08
N CYS A 46 -26.04 3.33 15.57
CA CYS A 46 -25.88 3.62 14.13
C CYS A 46 -25.32 2.43 13.34
N ALA A 47 -24.82 1.39 14.02
CA ALA A 47 -24.30 0.17 13.42
C ALA A 47 -24.58 -1.04 14.33
N ASP A 48 -24.86 -2.19 13.74
CA ASP A 48 -24.97 -3.46 14.47
C ASP A 48 -23.58 -4.01 14.80
N GLU A 49 -23.34 -4.33 16.06
CA GLU A 49 -22.05 -4.83 16.55
C GLU A 49 -21.63 -6.13 15.85
N LYS A 50 -22.58 -7.07 15.69
CA LYS A 50 -22.27 -8.39 15.11
C LYS A 50 -21.95 -8.29 13.64
N GLU A 51 -22.68 -7.45 12.91
CA GLU A 51 -22.42 -7.19 11.49
C GLU A 51 -21.10 -6.42 11.30
N ALA A 52 -20.83 -5.45 12.15
CA ALA A 52 -19.56 -4.71 12.13
C ALA A 52 -18.36 -5.64 12.35
N ILE A 53 -18.40 -6.49 13.36
CA ILE A 53 -17.34 -7.46 13.65
C ILE A 53 -17.20 -8.48 12.52
N LYS A 54 -18.32 -8.96 11.94
CA LYS A 54 -18.31 -9.92 10.84
C LYS A 54 -17.73 -9.31 9.55
N SER A 55 -17.94 -8.03 9.32
CA SER A 55 -17.43 -7.32 8.14
C SER A 55 -15.93 -7.01 8.20
N ILE A 56 -15.30 -7.18 9.37
CA ILE A 56 -13.85 -7.04 9.51
C ILE A 56 -13.14 -8.10 8.64
N PRO A 57 -12.18 -7.71 7.81
CA PRO A 57 -11.44 -8.65 6.95
C PRO A 57 -10.40 -9.45 7.77
N TRP A 58 -10.86 -10.34 8.64
CA TRP A 58 -10.03 -11.12 9.56
C TRP A 58 -8.91 -11.89 8.85
N GLY A 59 -9.19 -12.44 7.67
CA GLY A 59 -8.18 -13.11 6.87
C GLY A 59 -7.00 -12.21 6.52
N THR A 60 -7.28 -10.97 6.14
CA THR A 60 -6.27 -9.96 5.83
C THR A 60 -5.48 -9.57 7.08
N LEU A 61 -6.15 -9.38 8.22
CA LEU A 61 -5.48 -9.03 9.47
C LEU A 61 -4.53 -10.14 9.93
N VAL A 62 -4.98 -11.39 9.93
CA VAL A 62 -4.15 -12.55 10.29
C VAL A 62 -2.97 -12.69 9.32
N PHE A 63 -3.20 -12.49 8.02
CA PHE A 63 -2.15 -12.51 7.02
C PHE A 63 -1.08 -11.44 7.29
N ILE A 64 -1.48 -10.18 7.52
CA ILE A 64 -0.56 -9.08 7.82
C ILE A 64 0.25 -9.36 9.10
N CYS A 65 -0.41 -9.84 10.14
CA CYS A 65 0.29 -10.24 11.39
C CYS A 65 1.30 -11.36 11.14
N GLY A 66 0.93 -12.38 10.37
CA GLY A 66 1.82 -13.49 10.01
C GLY A 66 3.02 -13.04 9.19
N VAL A 67 2.81 -12.21 8.18
CA VAL A 67 3.90 -11.63 7.35
C VAL A 67 4.83 -10.79 8.22
N ARG A 68 4.29 -9.96 9.12
CA ARG A 68 5.11 -9.13 10.02
C ARG A 68 5.95 -9.98 10.97
N ALA A 69 5.38 -11.07 11.50
CA ALA A 69 6.12 -12.02 12.34
C ALA A 69 7.25 -12.67 11.55
N LEU A 70 6.99 -13.10 10.30
CA LEU A 70 8.00 -13.70 9.42
C LEU A 70 9.12 -12.71 9.09
N ILE A 71 8.80 -11.47 8.75
CA ILE A 71 9.79 -10.40 8.48
C ILE A 71 10.66 -10.17 9.72
N ASN A 72 10.08 -10.17 10.92
CA ASN A 72 10.86 -10.03 12.15
C ASN A 72 11.82 -11.20 12.38
N VAL A 73 11.45 -12.42 12.01
CA VAL A 73 12.34 -13.60 12.05
C VAL A 73 13.47 -13.44 11.02
N ILE A 74 13.15 -13.07 9.79
CA ILE A 74 14.14 -12.84 8.72
C ILE A 74 15.12 -11.75 9.15
N LYS A 75 14.63 -10.66 9.76
CA LYS A 75 15.47 -9.57 10.28
C LYS A 75 16.43 -10.07 11.38
N LYS A 76 15.92 -10.85 12.34
CA LYS A 76 16.75 -11.41 13.42
C LYS A 76 17.83 -12.38 12.92
N LEU A 77 17.59 -13.05 11.79
CA LEU A 77 18.53 -13.97 11.14
C LEU A 77 19.52 -13.25 10.19
N GLY A 78 19.47 -11.91 10.11
CA GLY A 78 20.32 -11.13 9.20
C GLY A 78 19.90 -11.20 7.73
N GLY A 79 18.71 -11.75 7.44
CA GLY A 79 18.24 -11.89 6.06
C GLY A 79 17.93 -10.56 5.39
N ILE A 80 17.48 -9.56 6.15
CA ILE A 80 17.28 -8.20 5.62
C ILE A 80 18.64 -7.57 5.29
N ASP A 81 19.63 -7.71 6.16
CA ASP A 81 20.98 -7.17 5.94
C ASP A 81 21.63 -7.80 4.70
N LEU A 82 21.41 -9.09 4.46
CA LEU A 82 21.86 -9.78 3.24
C LEU A 82 21.24 -9.19 1.97
N ILE A 83 19.92 -8.98 1.97
CA ILE A 83 19.20 -8.40 0.83
C ILE A 83 19.62 -6.94 0.64
N SER A 84 19.74 -6.19 1.73
CA SER A 84 20.18 -4.79 1.73
C SER A 84 21.59 -4.67 1.12
N ASN A 85 22.56 -5.45 1.61
CA ASN A 85 23.93 -5.46 1.09
C ASN A 85 24.00 -5.89 -0.39
N PHE A 86 23.18 -6.85 -0.79
CA PHE A 86 23.09 -7.25 -2.20
C PHE A 86 22.55 -6.10 -3.07
N LEU A 87 21.47 -5.46 -2.65
CA LEU A 87 20.87 -4.35 -3.39
C LEU A 87 21.78 -3.12 -3.40
N THR A 88 22.37 -2.72 -2.26
CA THR A 88 23.31 -1.60 -2.19
C THR A 88 24.56 -1.85 -3.04
N GLY A 89 25.04 -3.09 -3.10
CA GLY A 89 26.15 -3.46 -3.98
C GLY A 89 25.86 -3.32 -5.48
N LEU A 90 24.58 -3.33 -5.87
CA LEU A 90 24.14 -3.06 -7.25
C LEU A 90 23.80 -1.58 -7.49
N MET A 91 23.68 -0.80 -6.42
CA MET A 91 23.26 0.60 -6.46
C MET A 91 24.46 1.55 -6.48
N THR A 92 24.23 2.68 -7.10
CA THR A 92 25.05 3.87 -7.00
C THR A 92 24.14 5.02 -6.56
N GLU A 93 24.69 6.16 -6.20
CA GLU A 93 23.91 7.36 -5.86
C GLU A 93 22.80 7.68 -6.90
N LYS A 94 23.08 7.43 -8.19
CA LYS A 94 22.13 7.72 -9.28
C LYS A 94 21.15 6.57 -9.57
N THR A 95 21.51 5.34 -9.20
CA THR A 95 20.70 4.16 -9.55
C THR A 95 19.92 3.59 -8.36
N ALA A 96 20.13 4.08 -7.16
CA ALA A 96 19.44 3.63 -5.95
C ALA A 96 17.92 3.76 -6.09
N THR A 97 17.44 4.95 -6.44
CA THR A 97 16.01 5.23 -6.61
C THR A 97 15.37 4.39 -7.73
N PRO A 98 15.92 4.31 -8.97
CA PRO A 98 15.39 3.43 -10.00
C PRO A 98 15.42 1.94 -9.66
N ILE A 99 16.45 1.45 -8.98
CA ILE A 99 16.52 0.04 -8.60
C ILE A 99 15.46 -0.30 -7.56
N LEU A 100 15.22 0.58 -6.57
CA LEU A 100 14.14 0.40 -5.62
C LEU A 100 12.76 0.51 -6.28
N ALA A 101 12.60 1.39 -7.27
CA ALA A 101 11.38 1.46 -8.08
C ALA A 101 11.13 0.12 -8.80
N ALA A 102 12.12 -0.41 -9.50
CA ALA A 102 12.01 -1.68 -10.21
C ALA A 102 11.67 -2.84 -9.24
N THR A 103 12.40 -2.93 -8.14
CA THR A 103 12.21 -3.98 -7.13
C THR A 103 10.82 -3.92 -6.51
N SER A 104 10.37 -2.73 -6.11
CA SER A 104 9.05 -2.54 -5.51
C SER A 104 7.91 -2.84 -6.49
N GLY A 105 8.06 -2.45 -7.75
CA GLY A 105 7.09 -2.73 -8.80
C GLY A 105 6.96 -4.22 -9.10
N ILE A 106 8.08 -4.92 -9.31
CA ILE A 106 8.11 -6.36 -9.59
C ILE A 106 7.51 -7.17 -8.43
N LEU A 107 7.91 -6.85 -7.19
CA LEU A 107 7.35 -7.52 -6.01
C LEU A 107 5.84 -7.26 -5.88
N SER A 108 5.37 -6.05 -6.17
CA SER A 108 3.97 -5.70 -6.07
C SER A 108 3.10 -6.32 -7.17
N TRP A 109 3.67 -6.74 -8.30
CA TRP A 109 2.91 -7.46 -9.32
C TRP A 109 2.31 -8.75 -8.82
N VAL A 110 2.98 -9.44 -7.89
CA VAL A 110 2.61 -10.78 -7.41
C VAL A 110 2.29 -10.82 -5.91
N SER A 111 2.33 -9.69 -5.22
CA SER A 111 2.12 -9.63 -3.77
C SER A 111 1.29 -8.43 -3.32
N SER A 112 1.06 -8.32 -2.01
CA SER A 112 0.38 -7.19 -1.40
C SER A 112 1.35 -6.03 -1.18
N THR A 113 1.03 -4.87 -1.73
CA THR A 113 1.80 -3.63 -1.54
C THR A 113 2.01 -3.29 -0.06
N THR A 114 0.91 -3.19 0.68
CA THR A 114 0.95 -2.78 2.10
C THR A 114 1.32 -3.92 3.05
N GLY A 115 0.93 -5.17 2.70
CA GLY A 115 1.18 -6.34 3.55
C GLY A 115 2.60 -6.92 3.40
N VAL A 116 3.22 -6.78 2.23
CA VAL A 116 4.50 -7.42 1.93
C VAL A 116 5.55 -6.42 1.44
N VAL A 117 5.27 -5.67 0.37
CA VAL A 117 6.29 -4.85 -0.30
C VAL A 117 6.82 -3.74 0.59
N MET A 118 5.94 -2.94 1.18
CA MET A 118 6.36 -1.83 2.05
C MET A 118 7.09 -2.31 3.31
N PRO A 119 6.56 -3.29 4.08
CA PRO A 119 7.27 -3.78 5.25
C PRO A 119 8.64 -4.40 4.94
N ALA A 120 8.81 -4.97 3.75
CA ALA A 120 10.09 -5.55 3.32
C ALA A 120 11.09 -4.49 2.84
N LEU A 121 10.64 -3.49 2.04
CA LEU A 121 11.54 -2.55 1.40
C LEU A 121 11.82 -1.27 2.21
N PHE A 122 10.99 -0.89 3.18
CA PHE A 122 11.25 0.31 3.99
C PHE A 122 12.51 0.20 4.85
N PRO A 123 12.81 -0.93 5.51
CA PRO A 123 14.11 -1.11 6.17
C PRO A 123 15.28 -1.00 5.19
N ILE A 124 15.17 -1.61 4.01
CA ILE A 124 16.21 -1.56 2.97
C ILE A 124 16.39 -0.12 2.47
N ALA A 125 15.30 0.63 2.27
CA ALA A 125 15.39 2.04 1.91
C ALA A 125 16.11 2.89 2.97
N ALA A 126 15.95 2.56 4.26
CA ALA A 126 16.67 3.23 5.34
C ALA A 126 18.17 2.92 5.29
N ASP A 127 18.54 1.66 5.05
CA ASP A 127 19.95 1.25 4.93
C ASP A 127 20.62 1.90 3.70
N VAL A 128 19.90 1.93 2.55
CA VAL A 128 20.38 2.59 1.32
C VAL A 128 20.57 4.10 1.53
N ALA A 129 19.63 4.76 2.23
CA ALA A 129 19.75 6.18 2.55
C ALA A 129 20.94 6.46 3.49
N ALA A 130 21.24 5.54 4.41
CA ALA A 130 22.39 5.66 5.31
C ALA A 130 23.73 5.45 4.57
N GLU A 131 23.78 4.49 3.63
CA GLU A 131 24.97 4.19 2.82
C GLU A 131 25.33 5.38 1.89
N PHE A 132 24.32 5.98 1.25
CA PHE A 132 24.49 7.12 0.35
C PHE A 132 24.13 8.45 1.02
N ALA A 133 24.47 8.61 2.32
CA ALA A 133 24.13 9.79 3.11
C ALA A 133 24.64 11.09 2.45
N GLY A 134 23.71 12.01 2.22
CA GLY A 134 23.97 13.31 1.56
C GLY A 134 23.67 13.33 0.05
N SER A 135 23.56 12.18 -0.62
CA SER A 135 23.25 12.09 -2.05
C SER A 135 21.85 11.59 -2.33
N VAL A 136 21.28 10.75 -1.44
CA VAL A 136 19.95 10.15 -1.58
C VAL A 136 19.17 10.36 -0.29
N ASN A 137 17.96 10.91 -0.42
CA ASN A 137 17.10 11.17 0.72
C ASN A 137 16.18 9.96 1.02
N PHE A 138 16.03 9.61 2.30
CA PHE A 138 15.14 8.54 2.75
C PHE A 138 13.68 8.75 2.30
N VAL A 139 13.19 10.00 2.33
CA VAL A 139 11.83 10.34 1.88
C VAL A 139 11.65 10.10 0.39
N GLU A 140 12.66 10.39 -0.42
CA GLU A 140 12.69 10.07 -1.86
C GLU A 140 12.55 8.58 -2.10
N LEU A 141 13.35 7.76 -1.40
CA LEU A 141 13.32 6.30 -1.54
C LEU A 141 11.97 5.70 -1.12
N ILE A 142 11.42 6.13 0.03
CA ILE A 142 10.10 5.67 0.48
C ILE A 142 9.01 6.10 -0.51
N SER A 143 9.03 7.35 -0.96
CA SER A 143 8.05 7.86 -1.93
C SER A 143 8.08 7.06 -3.22
N THR A 144 9.28 6.71 -3.68
CA THR A 144 9.48 5.85 -4.86
C THR A 144 8.91 4.45 -4.66
N VAL A 145 9.21 3.80 -3.53
CA VAL A 145 8.68 2.47 -3.20
C VAL A 145 7.16 2.51 -3.14
N VAL A 146 6.59 3.51 -2.45
CA VAL A 146 5.14 3.67 -2.31
C VAL A 146 4.47 3.88 -3.67
N ALA A 147 4.92 4.89 -4.42
CA ALA A 147 4.32 5.25 -5.71
C ALA A 147 4.39 4.09 -6.70
N THR A 148 5.55 3.44 -6.83
CA THR A 148 5.73 2.36 -7.80
C THR A 148 4.97 1.11 -7.41
N SER A 149 4.97 0.74 -6.12
CA SER A 149 4.27 -0.46 -5.67
C SER A 149 2.74 -0.31 -5.74
N PHE A 150 2.19 0.87 -5.46
CA PHE A 150 0.76 1.12 -5.66
C PHE A 150 0.39 1.17 -7.14
N ALA A 151 1.22 1.77 -7.98
CA ALA A 151 1.01 1.76 -9.42
C ALA A 151 1.04 0.34 -10.02
N ALA A 152 1.86 -0.54 -9.44
CA ALA A 152 1.92 -1.96 -9.81
C ALA A 152 0.76 -2.80 -9.26
N ALA A 153 0.10 -2.36 -8.18
CA ALA A 153 -0.92 -3.12 -7.45
C ALA A 153 -2.21 -3.37 -8.24
N ILE A 154 -2.39 -2.75 -9.39
CA ILE A 154 -3.48 -3.07 -10.33
C ILE A 154 -3.22 -4.35 -11.12
N SER A 155 -2.02 -4.94 -11.02
CA SER A 155 -1.71 -6.25 -11.62
C SER A 155 -2.75 -7.30 -11.17
N PRO A 156 -3.32 -8.07 -12.10
CA PRO A 156 -4.29 -9.12 -11.75
C PRO A 156 -3.71 -10.22 -10.85
N LEU A 157 -2.38 -10.32 -10.77
CA LEU A 157 -1.68 -11.27 -9.90
C LEU A 157 -1.46 -10.71 -8.48
N SER A 158 -1.72 -9.41 -8.26
CA SER A 158 -1.66 -8.77 -6.95
C SER A 158 -3.02 -8.82 -6.24
N THR A 159 -3.01 -8.55 -4.93
CA THR A 159 -4.27 -8.46 -4.15
C THR A 159 -5.22 -7.41 -4.71
N GLY A 160 -4.72 -6.24 -5.13
CA GLY A 160 -5.55 -5.15 -5.65
C GLY A 160 -6.21 -5.51 -6.98
N GLY A 161 -5.45 -6.03 -7.93
CA GLY A 161 -5.99 -6.46 -9.21
C GLY A 161 -6.95 -7.64 -9.11
N ALA A 162 -6.69 -8.59 -8.19
CA ALA A 162 -7.62 -9.68 -7.92
C ALA A 162 -8.98 -9.18 -7.40
N ILE A 163 -8.98 -8.15 -6.54
CA ILE A 163 -10.22 -7.50 -6.07
C ILE A 163 -10.95 -6.83 -7.24
N ILE A 164 -10.24 -6.12 -8.12
CA ILE A 164 -10.84 -5.49 -9.30
C ILE A 164 -11.52 -6.55 -10.18
N MET A 165 -10.82 -7.64 -10.47
CA MET A 165 -11.36 -8.73 -11.30
C MET A 165 -12.56 -9.42 -10.67
N SER A 166 -12.50 -9.72 -9.37
CA SER A 166 -13.61 -10.36 -8.65
C SER A 166 -14.83 -9.44 -8.55
N SER A 167 -14.63 -8.15 -8.30
CA SER A 167 -15.70 -7.16 -8.26
C SER A 167 -16.39 -7.01 -9.62
N TYR A 168 -15.61 -7.03 -10.70
CA TYR A 168 -16.15 -6.96 -12.05
C TYR A 168 -17.00 -8.18 -12.39
N SER A 169 -16.53 -9.39 -12.06
CA SER A 169 -17.28 -10.63 -12.29
C SER A 169 -18.53 -10.76 -11.41
N ALA A 170 -18.51 -10.15 -10.22
CA ALA A 170 -19.68 -10.13 -9.33
C ALA A 170 -20.76 -9.13 -9.79
N ALA A 171 -20.38 -8.04 -10.46
CA ALA A 171 -21.28 -7.00 -10.90
C ALA A 171 -22.07 -7.36 -12.18
N ARG A 172 -21.60 -8.33 -12.95
CA ARG A 172 -22.23 -8.76 -14.22
C ARG A 172 -21.78 -10.17 -14.61
N GLU A 173 -22.63 -10.87 -15.34
CA GLU A 173 -22.24 -12.13 -15.97
C GLU A 173 -21.14 -11.84 -17.01
N THR A 174 -19.98 -12.45 -16.81
CA THR A 174 -18.80 -12.26 -17.67
C THR A 174 -18.39 -13.58 -18.29
N SER A 175 -18.05 -13.54 -19.58
CA SER A 175 -17.48 -14.69 -20.26
C SER A 175 -16.00 -14.87 -19.89
N ASN A 176 -15.49 -16.11 -20.02
CA ASN A 176 -14.04 -16.37 -19.83
C ASN A 176 -13.17 -15.55 -20.77
N GLU A 177 -13.66 -15.22 -21.96
CA GLU A 177 -12.94 -14.39 -22.92
C GLU A 177 -12.80 -12.94 -22.44
N GLU A 178 -13.87 -12.37 -21.89
CA GLU A 178 -13.86 -11.03 -21.30
C GLU A 178 -12.92 -10.96 -20.09
N MET A 179 -12.94 -11.98 -19.22
CA MET A 179 -12.06 -12.06 -18.07
C MET A 179 -10.58 -12.16 -18.48
N ASN A 180 -10.26 -12.95 -19.51
CA ASN A 180 -8.90 -13.04 -20.06
C ASN A 180 -8.45 -11.72 -20.71
N LYS A 181 -9.35 -11.00 -21.39
CA LYS A 181 -9.05 -9.69 -21.96
C LYS A 181 -8.76 -8.68 -20.84
N MET A 182 -9.59 -8.65 -19.82
CA MET A 182 -9.41 -7.77 -18.65
C MET A 182 -8.09 -8.08 -17.91
N PHE A 183 -7.78 -9.37 -17.71
CA PHE A 183 -6.50 -9.80 -17.14
C PHE A 183 -5.31 -9.22 -17.92
N LYS A 184 -5.29 -9.39 -19.24
CA LYS A 184 -4.22 -8.86 -20.10
C LYS A 184 -4.12 -7.33 -20.04
N GLN A 185 -5.27 -6.64 -20.05
CA GLN A 185 -5.31 -5.18 -19.97
C GLN A 185 -4.78 -4.65 -18.63
N LEU A 186 -5.20 -5.22 -17.52
CA LEU A 186 -4.72 -4.83 -16.19
C LEU A 186 -3.23 -5.12 -16.02
N PHE A 187 -2.77 -6.27 -16.50
CA PHE A 187 -1.35 -6.60 -16.44
C PHE A 187 -0.50 -5.65 -17.28
N LEU A 188 -0.91 -5.39 -18.52
CA LEU A 188 -0.21 -4.45 -19.40
C LEU A 188 -0.19 -3.02 -18.83
N LEU A 189 -1.32 -2.58 -18.27
CA LEU A 189 -1.42 -1.27 -17.62
C LEU A 189 -0.50 -1.19 -16.39
N SER A 190 -0.42 -2.26 -15.61
CA SER A 190 0.50 -2.36 -14.47
C SER A 190 1.96 -2.27 -14.90
N VAL A 191 2.34 -2.98 -15.98
CA VAL A 191 3.70 -2.89 -16.54
C VAL A 191 4.00 -1.48 -17.03
N ALA A 192 3.07 -0.85 -17.76
CA ALA A 192 3.23 0.52 -18.21
C ALA A 192 3.40 1.52 -17.06
N ASN A 193 2.62 1.36 -15.98
CA ASN A 193 2.74 2.19 -14.79
C ASN A 193 4.08 2.01 -14.06
N VAL A 194 4.57 0.78 -13.95
CA VAL A 194 5.90 0.54 -13.37
C VAL A 194 6.99 1.15 -14.24
N ALA A 195 6.92 0.98 -15.57
CA ALA A 195 7.86 1.60 -16.49
C ALA A 195 7.85 3.13 -16.41
N LEU A 196 6.66 3.74 -16.29
CA LEU A 196 6.52 5.18 -16.07
C LEU A 196 7.18 5.62 -14.76
N ASN A 197 6.89 4.94 -13.63
CA ASN A 197 7.50 5.28 -12.34
C ASN A 197 9.02 5.06 -12.36
N LEU A 198 9.50 4.03 -13.06
CA LEU A 198 10.93 3.80 -13.25
C LEU A 198 11.59 4.95 -14.02
N THR A 199 10.97 5.45 -15.08
CA THR A 199 11.48 6.60 -15.83
C THR A 199 11.45 7.88 -14.99
N LEU A 200 10.37 8.12 -14.23
CA LEU A 200 10.26 9.26 -13.33
C LEU A 200 11.33 9.22 -12.23
N SER A 201 11.61 8.03 -11.67
CA SER A 201 12.67 7.85 -10.67
C SER A 201 14.05 8.09 -11.26
N ALA A 202 14.32 7.61 -12.46
CA ALA A 202 15.59 7.84 -13.17
C ALA A 202 15.79 9.31 -13.55
N LEU A 203 14.72 10.07 -13.76
CA LEU A 203 14.76 11.53 -13.99
C LEU A 203 14.86 12.34 -12.70
N GLY A 204 14.90 11.71 -11.53
CA GLY A 204 15.00 12.37 -10.23
C GLY A 204 13.71 13.08 -9.78
N MET A 205 12.55 12.76 -10.39
CA MET A 205 11.28 13.42 -10.02
C MET A 205 10.88 13.17 -8.56
N PHE A 206 11.27 12.03 -8.00
CA PHE A 206 11.00 11.73 -6.59
C PHE A 206 11.89 12.51 -5.61
N ASN A 207 13.00 13.07 -6.07
CA ASN A 207 13.85 13.95 -5.26
C ASN A 207 13.10 15.23 -4.84
N LEU A 208 12.09 15.66 -5.61
CA LEU A 208 11.24 16.80 -5.23
C LEU A 208 10.57 16.59 -3.87
N PHE A 209 10.24 15.36 -3.49
CA PHE A 209 9.67 15.06 -2.17
C PHE A 209 10.69 15.19 -1.04
N GLY A 210 11.97 14.98 -1.33
CA GLY A 210 13.08 15.19 -0.38
C GLY A 210 13.41 16.67 -0.12
N LEU A 211 12.97 17.60 -0.98
CA LEU A 211 13.23 19.03 -0.81
C LEU A 211 12.35 19.69 0.25
N PHE A 212 11.29 19.04 0.69
CA PHE A 212 10.34 19.56 1.68
C PHE A 212 10.60 19.05 3.11
N TYR A 213 11.60 18.21 3.30
CA TYR A 213 12.03 17.62 4.57
C TYR A 213 13.56 17.63 4.68
#